data_3a20735a0b4e7c0c5bd19603f427c298
#
_entry.id   3a20735a0b4e7c0c5bd19603f427c298
#
_cell.length_a   1.000
_cell.length_b   1.000
_cell.length_c   1.000
_cell.angle_alpha   90.00
_cell.angle_beta   90.00
_cell.angle_gamma   90.00
#
_symmetry.space_group_name_H-M   'P 1'
#
loop_
_entity.id
_entity.type
_entity.pdbx_description
1 polymer ?
#
loop_
_entity_poly.entity_id
_entity_poly.type
_entity_poly.pdbx_seq_one_letter_code
_entity_poly.pdbx_strand_id
1 'polypeptide(L)'
;MMCHSLAPNHTMPPGVRSDCYTSLIRSLGGFNMPASTPISRTKSQAMTRVLDVVGRGYTRYTAGTIAAAKVVHLANKFHGMFGVGCTPAQRITRKKHGLANAVLVLYAPEAAERAEWLLLATEGTGLENETLADVTDSKRLHFIGYELVRYAHDGRTRWTWRRPKAEMAEHYVYLADLAGKRAWNAVGNLLTRLAAQPGFHGVREQTWGLCQEARRRGYAGDLPHLFYMQKIAHGDPLRLD
;
A
#
# COMPACT_ATOMS: atom_id res chain seq x y z
N MET A 1 24.20 -49.36 -25.84
CA MET A 1 24.19 -48.19 -26.74
C MET A 1 23.82 -46.98 -25.95
N MET A 2 24.79 -46.15 -25.67
CA MET A 2 24.66 -44.92 -24.89
C MET A 2 24.26 -43.78 -25.83
N CYS A 3 23.27 -42.95 -25.45
CA CYS A 3 23.07 -41.65 -26.03
C CYS A 3 23.13 -40.59 -24.96
N HIS A 4 24.19 -39.82 -24.96
CA HIS A 4 24.38 -38.60 -24.17
C HIS A 4 23.49 -37.50 -24.70
N SER A 5 22.75 -36.85 -23.82
CA SER A 5 22.07 -35.58 -24.07
C SER A 5 22.87 -34.47 -23.37
N LEU A 6 23.50 -33.62 -24.16
CA LEU A 6 24.20 -32.40 -23.75
C LEU A 6 23.19 -31.27 -23.61
N ALA A 7 23.09 -30.68 -22.41
CA ALA A 7 22.45 -29.41 -22.21
C ALA A 7 23.39 -28.25 -22.55
N PRO A 8 22.97 -27.19 -23.22
CA PRO A 8 23.82 -26.03 -23.45
C PRO A 8 23.79 -25.08 -22.25
N ASN A 9 24.95 -24.94 -21.62
CA ASN A 9 25.23 -23.82 -20.68
C ASN A 9 25.30 -22.52 -21.48
N HIS A 10 24.33 -21.62 -21.27
CA HIS A 10 24.44 -20.23 -21.66
C HIS A 10 24.82 -19.39 -20.46
N THR A 11 26.09 -19.20 -20.24
CA THR A 11 26.66 -18.18 -19.36
C THR A 11 26.55 -16.83 -20.07
N MET A 12 25.75 -15.91 -19.55
CA MET A 12 25.70 -14.52 -20.03
C MET A 12 26.87 -13.71 -19.46
N PRO A 13 27.50 -12.82 -20.28
CA PRO A 13 28.60 -11.96 -19.83
C PRO A 13 28.09 -10.85 -18.89
N PRO A 14 28.89 -10.45 -17.86
CA PRO A 14 28.55 -9.33 -16.98
C PRO A 14 28.85 -8.01 -17.71
N GLY A 15 27.86 -7.11 -17.80
CA GLY A 15 28.14 -5.72 -18.23
C GLY A 15 27.09 -4.98 -19.05
N VAL A 16 25.90 -5.51 -19.35
CA VAL A 16 24.96 -4.85 -20.30
C VAL A 16 23.63 -4.47 -19.66
N ARG A 17 23.58 -3.96 -18.45
CA ARG A 17 22.28 -3.72 -17.77
C ARG A 17 21.91 -2.27 -17.44
N SER A 18 22.82 -1.31 -17.59
CA SER A 18 22.47 0.09 -17.27
C SER A 18 22.14 0.94 -18.50
N ASP A 19 22.76 0.67 -19.63
CA ASP A 19 22.68 1.56 -20.80
C ASP A 19 21.42 1.34 -21.67
N CYS A 20 20.87 0.13 -21.70
CA CYS A 20 19.60 -0.13 -22.41
C CYS A 20 18.39 0.58 -21.78
N TYR A 21 18.41 0.77 -20.48
CA TYR A 21 17.30 1.40 -19.76
C TYR A 21 17.22 2.90 -20.04
N THR A 22 18.37 3.56 -20.08
CA THR A 22 18.47 5.00 -20.34
C THR A 22 18.19 5.34 -21.80
N SER A 23 18.55 4.46 -22.76
CA SER A 23 18.30 4.68 -24.18
C SER A 23 16.84 4.51 -24.59
N LEU A 24 16.12 3.56 -24.00
CA LEU A 24 14.69 3.34 -24.29
C LEU A 24 13.80 4.50 -23.81
N ILE A 25 14.17 5.17 -22.73
CA ILE A 25 13.45 6.35 -22.24
C ILE A 25 13.68 7.58 -23.13
N ARG A 26 14.85 7.69 -23.76
CA ARG A 26 15.20 8.84 -24.64
C ARG A 26 14.58 8.80 -26.04
N SER A 27 14.19 7.63 -26.55
CA SER A 27 13.72 7.49 -27.94
C SER A 27 12.23 7.77 -28.15
N LEU A 28 11.44 7.96 -27.09
CA LEU A 28 10.02 8.27 -27.20
C LEU A 28 9.80 9.78 -27.10
N GLY A 29 10.04 10.49 -28.18
CA GLY A 29 9.71 11.91 -28.35
C GLY A 29 8.19 12.15 -28.26
N GLY A 30 7.69 12.36 -27.05
CA GLY A 30 6.34 12.79 -26.76
C GLY A 30 6.38 13.60 -25.48
N PHE A 31 5.63 14.68 -25.37
CA PHE A 31 5.53 15.65 -24.31
C PHE A 31 6.15 15.17 -22.99
N ASN A 32 7.33 15.69 -22.66
CA ASN A 32 8.13 15.23 -21.54
C ASN A 32 7.52 15.72 -20.22
N MET A 33 6.43 15.06 -19.79
CA MET A 33 5.95 15.29 -18.43
C MET A 33 7.01 14.74 -17.47
N PRO A 34 7.51 15.60 -16.56
CA PRO A 34 8.54 15.16 -15.61
C PRO A 34 8.05 13.94 -14.83
N ALA A 35 8.92 12.96 -14.68
CA ALA A 35 8.63 11.80 -13.85
C ALA A 35 8.26 12.27 -12.45
N SER A 36 7.21 11.71 -11.88
CA SER A 36 6.77 12.08 -10.54
C SER A 36 6.12 10.92 -9.79
N THR A 37 6.20 10.99 -8.47
CA THR A 37 5.45 10.12 -7.56
C THR A 37 4.87 10.97 -6.44
N PRO A 38 3.63 10.74 -5.96
CA PRO A 38 3.12 11.53 -4.84
C PRO A 38 3.73 11.10 -3.50
N ILE A 39 3.95 12.09 -2.64
CA ILE A 39 4.22 11.90 -1.20
C ILE A 39 2.90 12.12 -0.46
N SER A 40 2.45 11.10 0.25
CA SER A 40 1.26 11.15 1.09
C SER A 40 1.60 11.73 2.46
N ARG A 41 0.88 12.78 2.87
CA ARG A 41 1.02 13.41 4.18
C ARG A 41 0.09 12.82 5.23
N THR A 42 -1.01 12.21 4.79
CA THR A 42 -1.99 11.55 5.67
C THR A 42 -2.05 10.05 5.41
N LYS A 43 -2.41 9.28 6.44
CA LYS A 43 -2.65 7.83 6.31
C LYS A 43 -3.66 7.53 5.20
N SER A 44 -4.75 8.28 5.16
CA SER A 44 -5.81 8.11 4.17
C SER A 44 -5.30 8.21 2.73
N GLN A 45 -4.43 9.19 2.43
CA GLN A 45 -3.83 9.35 1.09
C GLN A 45 -2.99 8.13 0.69
N ALA A 46 -2.08 7.69 1.57
CA ALA A 46 -1.22 6.54 1.32
C ALA A 46 -2.03 5.26 1.15
N MET A 47 -2.97 5.00 2.06
CA MET A 47 -3.81 3.81 2.06
C MET A 47 -4.73 3.75 0.81
N THR A 48 -5.30 4.89 0.39
CA THR A 48 -6.11 4.98 -0.84
C THR A 48 -5.26 4.66 -2.06
N ARG A 49 -4.04 5.22 -2.14
CA ARG A 49 -3.12 4.94 -3.24
C ARG A 49 -2.79 3.44 -3.35
N VAL A 50 -2.54 2.77 -2.22
CA VAL A 50 -2.30 1.31 -2.22
C VAL A 50 -3.51 0.56 -2.79
N LEU A 51 -4.74 0.88 -2.35
CA LEU A 51 -5.95 0.22 -2.86
C LEU A 51 -6.12 0.41 -4.37
N ASP A 52 -5.89 1.63 -4.87
CA ASP A 52 -5.99 1.95 -6.31
C ASP A 52 -4.97 1.18 -7.13
N VAL A 53 -3.76 0.99 -6.61
CA VAL A 53 -2.66 0.32 -7.29
C VAL A 53 -2.85 -1.20 -7.23
N VAL A 54 -3.16 -1.76 -6.07
CA VAL A 54 -3.42 -3.21 -5.91
C VAL A 54 -4.64 -3.64 -6.72
N GLY A 55 -5.69 -2.83 -6.76
CA GLY A 55 -6.88 -3.07 -7.60
C GLY A 55 -6.59 -3.12 -9.11
N ARG A 56 -5.44 -2.61 -9.55
CA ARG A 56 -4.96 -2.64 -10.94
C ARG A 56 -3.96 -3.76 -11.22
N GLY A 57 -3.74 -4.68 -10.27
CA GLY A 57 -2.88 -5.86 -10.44
C GLY A 57 -1.43 -5.68 -9.99
N TYR A 58 -1.11 -4.65 -9.20
CA TYR A 58 0.21 -4.53 -8.56
C TYR A 58 0.17 -5.30 -7.24
N THR A 59 0.38 -6.60 -7.31
CA THR A 59 0.20 -7.51 -6.16
C THR A 59 1.50 -7.85 -5.46
N ARG A 60 2.64 -7.74 -6.12
CA ARG A 60 3.95 -7.99 -5.53
C ARG A 60 4.46 -6.77 -4.79
N TYR A 61 5.03 -6.93 -3.60
CA TYR A 61 5.46 -5.79 -2.79
C TYR A 61 6.70 -6.05 -1.96
N THR A 62 7.38 -4.96 -1.64
CA THR A 62 8.34 -4.86 -0.53
C THR A 62 8.12 -3.53 0.17
N ALA A 63 8.41 -3.47 1.47
CA ALA A 63 8.14 -2.32 2.30
C ALA A 63 9.29 -2.04 3.26
N GLY A 64 9.37 -0.82 3.75
CA GLY A 64 10.36 -0.45 4.75
C GLY A 64 10.14 0.95 5.31
N THR A 65 11.08 1.37 6.14
CA THR A 65 11.08 2.68 6.78
C THR A 65 12.42 3.36 6.51
N ILE A 66 12.41 4.67 6.31
CA ILE A 66 13.60 5.47 6.03
C ILE A 66 13.53 6.80 6.78
N ALA A 67 14.67 7.45 7.03
CA ALA A 67 14.68 8.82 7.54
C ALA A 67 13.99 9.77 6.53
N ALA A 68 13.14 10.67 7.01
CA ALA A 68 12.37 11.59 6.16
C ALA A 68 13.26 12.39 5.20
N ALA A 69 14.45 12.81 5.64
CA ALA A 69 15.42 13.52 4.81
C ALA A 69 15.93 12.70 3.59
N LYS A 70 15.82 11.38 3.61
CA LYS A 70 16.28 10.49 2.54
C LYS A 70 15.17 10.06 1.57
N VAL A 71 13.93 10.55 1.74
CA VAL A 71 12.77 10.15 0.93
C VAL A 71 12.98 10.47 -0.55
N VAL A 72 13.48 11.68 -0.86
CA VAL A 72 13.76 12.10 -2.26
C VAL A 72 14.82 11.20 -2.89
N HIS A 73 15.90 10.92 -2.17
CA HIS A 73 16.97 10.04 -2.67
C HIS A 73 16.45 8.62 -2.94
N LEU A 74 15.62 8.08 -2.04
CA LEU A 74 14.99 6.76 -2.23
C LEU A 74 14.08 6.76 -3.47
N ALA A 75 13.27 7.79 -3.64
CA ALA A 75 12.36 7.91 -4.77
C ALA A 75 13.11 7.96 -6.11
N ASN A 76 14.18 8.74 -6.19
CA ASN A 76 15.04 8.82 -7.38
C ASN A 76 15.76 7.49 -7.65
N LYS A 77 16.32 6.86 -6.60
CA LYS A 77 16.91 5.51 -6.72
C LYS A 77 15.92 4.52 -7.32
N PHE A 78 14.70 4.43 -6.78
CA PHE A 78 13.69 3.51 -7.28
C PHE A 78 13.13 3.93 -8.65
N HIS A 79 13.17 5.21 -8.99
CA HIS A 79 12.85 5.65 -10.35
C HIS A 79 13.88 5.15 -11.36
N GLY A 80 15.15 5.34 -11.09
CA GLY A 80 16.25 4.85 -11.95
C GLY A 80 16.25 3.32 -12.10
N MET A 81 15.96 2.58 -11.02
CA MET A 81 15.96 1.11 -11.04
C MET A 81 14.69 0.51 -11.66
N PHE A 82 13.51 1.03 -11.29
CA PHE A 82 12.21 0.37 -11.54
C PHE A 82 11.21 1.23 -12.31
N GLY A 83 11.54 2.49 -12.58
CA GLY A 83 10.66 3.41 -13.30
C GLY A 83 9.37 3.76 -12.55
N VAL A 84 9.43 3.96 -11.22
CA VAL A 84 8.23 4.24 -10.41
C VAL A 84 7.47 5.49 -10.81
N GLY A 85 8.17 6.47 -11.45
CA GLY A 85 7.57 7.69 -11.99
C GLY A 85 7.14 7.60 -13.45
N CYS A 86 7.15 6.42 -14.07
CA CYS A 86 6.75 6.24 -15.46
C CYS A 86 5.33 6.73 -15.74
N THR A 87 5.15 7.38 -16.88
CA THR A 87 3.84 7.82 -17.39
C THR A 87 2.98 6.61 -17.78
N PRO A 88 1.65 6.76 -17.94
CA PRO A 88 0.78 5.67 -18.39
C PRO A 88 1.23 5.05 -19.71
N ALA A 89 1.68 5.86 -20.67
CA ALA A 89 2.18 5.38 -21.98
C ALA A 89 3.43 4.51 -21.81
N GLN A 90 4.40 4.97 -21.01
CA GLN A 90 5.63 4.20 -20.71
C GLN A 90 5.29 2.87 -20.00
N ARG A 91 4.31 2.85 -19.08
CA ARG A 91 3.85 1.62 -18.42
C ARG A 91 3.26 0.61 -19.40
N ILE A 92 2.50 1.07 -20.42
CA ILE A 92 1.98 0.21 -21.49
C ILE A 92 3.13 -0.40 -22.29
N THR A 93 4.11 0.41 -22.66
CA THR A 93 5.31 -0.03 -23.39
C THR A 93 6.11 -1.06 -22.58
N ARG A 94 6.36 -0.80 -21.29
CA ARG A 94 7.02 -1.75 -20.38
C ARG A 94 6.30 -3.09 -20.36
N LYS A 95 4.96 -3.08 -20.20
CA LYS A 95 4.14 -4.30 -20.21
C LYS A 95 4.27 -5.07 -21.52
N LYS A 96 4.29 -4.39 -22.68
CA LYS A 96 4.48 -5.02 -24.01
C LYS A 96 5.84 -5.74 -24.12
N HIS A 97 6.85 -5.26 -23.42
CA HIS A 97 8.19 -5.88 -23.35
C HIS A 97 8.33 -6.88 -22.19
N GLY A 98 7.25 -7.29 -21.53
CA GLY A 98 7.29 -8.25 -20.42
C GLY A 98 7.92 -7.72 -19.14
N LEU A 99 8.18 -6.40 -19.04
CA LEU A 99 8.75 -5.77 -17.85
C LEU A 99 7.69 -5.50 -16.82
N ALA A 100 8.02 -5.73 -15.55
CA ALA A 100 7.17 -5.34 -14.42
C ALA A 100 7.03 -3.83 -14.36
N ASN A 101 5.82 -3.35 -14.08
CA ASN A 101 5.58 -1.97 -13.71
C ASN A 101 5.67 -1.84 -12.19
N ALA A 102 6.29 -0.78 -11.71
CA ALA A 102 6.43 -0.49 -10.29
C ALA A 102 5.77 0.84 -9.90
N VAL A 103 5.27 0.92 -8.68
CA VAL A 103 4.74 2.13 -8.05
C VAL A 103 5.30 2.24 -6.64
N LEU A 104 5.84 3.40 -6.31
CA LEU A 104 6.28 3.71 -4.97
C LEU A 104 5.19 4.50 -4.24
N VAL A 105 4.75 3.99 -3.09
CA VAL A 105 3.89 4.70 -2.15
C VAL A 105 4.77 5.20 -1.02
N LEU A 106 4.71 6.50 -0.75
CA LEU A 106 5.48 7.18 0.29
C LEU A 106 4.51 7.78 1.30
N TYR A 107 4.68 7.45 2.57
CA TYR A 107 3.98 8.09 3.68
C TYR A 107 4.99 8.83 4.54
N ALA A 108 4.97 10.15 4.45
CA ALA A 108 5.86 11.04 5.18
C ALA A 108 5.03 12.20 5.77
N PRO A 109 4.45 12.06 6.96
CA PRO A 109 3.77 13.14 7.65
C PRO A 109 4.67 14.33 7.83
N GLU A 110 4.10 15.54 7.91
CA GLU A 110 4.85 16.73 8.26
C GLU A 110 5.48 16.57 9.65
N ALA A 111 6.69 17.07 9.83
CA ALA A 111 7.49 16.98 11.05
C ALA A 111 7.83 15.54 11.52
N ALA A 112 7.55 14.49 10.75
CA ALA A 112 8.00 13.15 11.08
C ALA A 112 9.48 12.96 10.74
N GLU A 113 10.24 12.35 11.66
CA GLU A 113 11.65 12.01 11.43
C GLU A 113 11.81 10.84 10.46
N ARG A 114 10.81 9.99 10.36
CA ARG A 114 10.81 8.77 9.53
C ARG A 114 9.62 8.75 8.59
N ALA A 115 9.85 8.20 7.42
CA ALA A 115 8.84 7.92 6.41
C ALA A 115 8.71 6.40 6.21
N GLU A 116 7.49 5.94 6.01
CA GLU A 116 7.22 4.58 5.58
C GLU A 116 7.06 4.55 4.05
N TRP A 117 7.59 3.51 3.43
CA TRP A 117 7.49 3.32 1.99
C TRP A 117 7.03 1.91 1.65
N LEU A 118 6.33 1.79 0.54
CA LEU A 118 5.86 0.54 -0.03
C LEU A 118 6.09 0.59 -1.55
N LEU A 119 6.89 -0.34 -2.06
CA LEU A 119 7.05 -0.58 -3.49
C LEU A 119 6.06 -1.67 -3.89
N LEU A 120 5.20 -1.36 -4.83
CA LEU A 120 4.22 -2.29 -5.40
C LEU A 120 4.57 -2.55 -6.86
N ALA A 121 4.48 -3.80 -7.31
CA ALA A 121 4.81 -4.18 -8.67
C ALA A 121 3.80 -5.16 -9.27
N THR A 122 3.70 -5.10 -10.61
CA THR A 122 2.99 -6.14 -11.38
C THR A 122 3.90 -7.34 -11.61
N GLU A 123 3.35 -8.44 -12.11
CA GLU A 123 4.14 -9.51 -12.71
C GLU A 123 5.00 -8.97 -13.87
N GLY A 124 6.14 -9.61 -14.10
CA GLY A 124 7.09 -9.27 -15.15
C GLY A 124 8.55 -9.36 -14.69
N THR A 125 9.46 -9.10 -15.59
CA THR A 125 10.93 -9.12 -15.35
C THR A 125 11.44 -7.74 -14.89
N GLY A 126 12.69 -7.70 -14.40
CA GLY A 126 13.37 -6.45 -14.00
C GLY A 126 13.29 -6.12 -12.50
N LEU A 127 12.80 -7.04 -11.68
CA LEU A 127 12.75 -6.94 -10.20
C LEU A 127 13.34 -8.18 -9.52
N GLU A 128 14.17 -8.94 -10.23
CA GLU A 128 14.69 -10.23 -9.75
C GLU A 128 15.62 -10.11 -8.55
N ASN A 129 16.22 -8.93 -8.36
CA ASN A 129 17.12 -8.65 -7.24
C ASN A 129 16.37 -8.23 -5.96
N GLU A 130 15.04 -8.05 -6.03
CA GLU A 130 14.21 -7.65 -4.90
C GLU A 130 13.46 -8.85 -4.34
N THR A 131 13.49 -8.99 -3.02
CA THR A 131 12.63 -9.97 -2.33
C THR A 131 11.23 -9.40 -2.21
N LEU A 132 10.32 -9.88 -3.05
CA LEU A 132 8.94 -9.43 -3.09
C LEU A 132 8.00 -10.49 -2.49
N ALA A 133 7.14 -10.07 -1.57
CA ALA A 133 5.97 -10.83 -1.14
C ALA A 133 4.77 -10.52 -2.05
N ASP A 134 3.73 -11.35 -2.00
CA ASP A 134 2.47 -11.10 -2.70
C ASP A 134 1.37 -10.72 -1.71
N VAL A 135 0.53 -9.73 -2.05
CA VAL A 135 -0.60 -9.30 -1.20
C VAL A 135 -1.68 -10.39 -1.09
N THR A 136 -1.64 -11.41 -1.94
CA THR A 136 -2.56 -12.56 -1.92
C THR A 136 -2.09 -13.69 -1.01
N ASP A 137 -0.85 -13.63 -0.51
CA ASP A 137 -0.28 -14.61 0.38
C ASP A 137 -1.03 -14.66 1.73
N SER A 138 -0.83 -15.75 2.46
CA SER A 138 -1.38 -15.93 3.80
C SER A 138 -0.89 -14.86 4.79
N LYS A 139 0.35 -14.39 4.60
CA LYS A 139 0.91 -13.25 5.35
C LYS A 139 0.42 -11.95 4.72
N ARG A 140 -0.54 -11.32 5.38
CA ARG A 140 -1.13 -10.07 4.92
C ARG A 140 -0.12 -8.93 4.87
N LEU A 141 -0.29 -8.04 3.89
CA LEU A 141 0.43 -6.77 3.87
C LEU A 141 0.00 -5.91 5.06
N HIS A 142 0.99 -5.55 5.89
CA HIS A 142 0.87 -4.55 6.95
C HIS A 142 1.50 -3.25 6.49
N PHE A 143 0.76 -2.16 6.58
CA PHE A 143 1.26 -0.82 6.23
C PHE A 143 0.61 0.24 7.10
N ILE A 144 1.43 1.12 7.70
CA ILE A 144 1.00 2.23 8.58
C ILE A 144 -0.03 1.84 9.66
N GLY A 145 0.14 0.63 10.22
CA GLY A 145 -0.70 0.11 11.30
C GLY A 145 -1.97 -0.61 10.86
N TYR A 146 -2.17 -0.86 9.57
CA TYR A 146 -3.35 -1.56 9.05
C TYR A 146 -2.96 -2.79 8.23
N GLU A 147 -3.89 -3.75 8.13
CA GLU A 147 -3.79 -4.94 7.28
C GLU A 147 -4.61 -4.77 6.01
N LEU A 148 -4.02 -5.09 4.86
CA LEU A 148 -4.73 -5.18 3.59
C LEU A 148 -5.47 -6.52 3.52
N VAL A 149 -6.78 -6.48 3.25
CA VAL A 149 -7.61 -7.68 3.17
C VAL A 149 -8.57 -7.63 1.98
N ARG A 150 -8.98 -8.80 1.53
CA ARG A 150 -10.08 -8.95 0.56
C ARG A 150 -11.42 -9.07 1.27
N TYR A 151 -12.45 -8.53 0.65
CA TYR A 151 -13.84 -8.74 1.06
C TYR A 151 -14.74 -8.90 -0.16
N ALA A 152 -15.82 -9.67 -0.01
CA ALA A 152 -16.84 -9.82 -1.04
C ALA A 152 -17.88 -8.71 -0.91
N HIS A 153 -18.23 -8.07 -2.02
CA HIS A 153 -19.30 -7.08 -2.09
C HIS A 153 -19.94 -7.12 -3.47
N ASP A 154 -21.24 -7.32 -3.53
CA ASP A 154 -22.02 -7.41 -4.77
C ASP A 154 -21.45 -8.45 -5.76
N GLY A 155 -21.11 -9.63 -5.27
CA GLY A 155 -20.55 -10.71 -6.07
C GLY A 155 -19.12 -10.46 -6.59
N ARG A 156 -18.48 -9.38 -6.19
CA ARG A 156 -17.11 -9.01 -6.59
C ARG A 156 -16.18 -9.01 -5.39
N THR A 157 -14.95 -9.44 -5.60
CA THR A 157 -13.89 -9.32 -4.60
C THR A 157 -13.24 -7.95 -4.70
N ARG A 158 -13.16 -7.25 -3.58
CA ARG A 158 -12.54 -5.93 -3.46
C ARG A 158 -11.50 -5.93 -2.36
N TRP A 159 -10.58 -4.97 -2.38
CA TRP A 159 -9.60 -4.74 -1.35
C TRP A 159 -10.07 -3.64 -0.38
N THR A 160 -9.72 -3.84 0.90
CA THR A 160 -9.95 -2.83 1.96
C THR A 160 -8.88 -2.96 3.04
N TRP A 161 -8.85 -1.99 3.93
CA TRP A 161 -8.00 -1.98 5.11
C TRP A 161 -8.79 -2.40 6.34
N ARG A 162 -8.12 -3.11 7.25
CA ARG A 162 -8.61 -3.46 8.59
C ARG A 162 -7.55 -3.15 9.63
N ARG A 163 -7.96 -2.91 10.86
CA ARG A 163 -7.05 -2.96 12.01
C ARG A 163 -6.60 -4.40 12.23
N PRO A 164 -5.36 -4.61 12.71
CA PRO A 164 -4.88 -5.93 13.09
C PRO A 164 -5.81 -6.62 14.10
N LYS A 165 -5.85 -7.96 14.03
CA LYS A 165 -6.71 -8.75 14.94
C LYS A 165 -6.34 -8.53 16.42
N ALA A 166 -5.04 -8.39 16.74
CA ALA A 166 -4.57 -8.14 18.08
C ALA A 166 -5.10 -6.80 18.62
N GLU A 167 -4.97 -5.70 17.83
CA GLU A 167 -5.50 -4.38 18.19
C GLU A 167 -7.02 -4.43 18.43
N MET A 168 -7.76 -5.14 17.59
CA MET A 168 -9.20 -5.30 17.78
C MET A 168 -9.53 -6.06 19.06
N ALA A 169 -8.77 -7.10 19.41
CA ALA A 169 -8.95 -7.82 20.67
C ALA A 169 -8.74 -6.89 21.89
N GLU A 170 -7.71 -6.06 21.84
CA GLU A 170 -7.46 -5.05 22.89
C GLU A 170 -8.63 -4.06 23.01
N HIS A 171 -9.17 -3.59 21.89
CA HIS A 171 -10.34 -2.70 21.90
C HIS A 171 -11.57 -3.37 22.51
N TYR A 172 -11.83 -4.64 22.23
CA TYR A 172 -12.95 -5.38 22.84
C TYR A 172 -12.75 -5.58 24.35
N VAL A 173 -11.53 -5.91 24.79
CA VAL A 173 -11.19 -6.04 26.22
C VAL A 173 -11.36 -4.70 26.93
N TYR A 174 -10.83 -3.64 26.37
CA TYR A 174 -10.95 -2.28 26.96
C TYR A 174 -12.41 -1.80 27.02
N LEU A 175 -13.19 -2.02 25.97
CA LEU A 175 -14.62 -1.73 25.96
C LEU A 175 -15.37 -2.51 27.05
N ALA A 176 -15.04 -3.79 27.23
CA ALA A 176 -15.64 -4.64 28.26
C ALA A 176 -15.35 -4.12 29.68
N ASP A 177 -14.11 -3.71 29.95
CA ASP A 177 -13.72 -3.11 31.23
C ASP A 177 -14.47 -1.81 31.52
N LEU A 178 -14.51 -0.89 30.54
CA LEU A 178 -15.24 0.37 30.68
C LEU A 178 -16.74 0.16 30.93
N ALA A 179 -17.36 -0.78 30.20
CA ALA A 179 -18.78 -1.11 30.37
C ALA A 179 -19.05 -1.79 31.72
N GLY A 180 -18.17 -2.67 32.20
CA GLY A 180 -18.27 -3.30 33.53
C GLY A 180 -18.23 -2.26 34.66
N LYS A 181 -17.45 -1.21 34.51
CA LYS A 181 -17.36 -0.06 35.43
C LYS A 181 -18.48 0.96 35.21
N ARG A 182 -19.36 0.76 34.26
CA ARG A 182 -20.42 1.73 33.84
C ARG A 182 -19.85 3.11 33.46
N ALA A 183 -18.62 3.17 32.97
CA ALA A 183 -17.95 4.41 32.57
C ALA A 183 -18.42 4.87 31.15
N TRP A 184 -19.71 5.19 31.04
CA TRP A 184 -20.41 5.42 29.78
C TRP A 184 -19.81 6.57 28.96
N ASN A 185 -19.35 7.65 29.61
CA ASN A 185 -18.68 8.75 28.93
C ASN A 185 -17.35 8.26 28.26
N ALA A 186 -16.61 7.40 28.94
CA ALA A 186 -15.36 6.83 28.37
C ALA A 186 -15.66 5.86 27.23
N VAL A 187 -16.77 5.11 27.29
CA VAL A 187 -17.25 4.28 26.16
C VAL A 187 -17.56 5.17 24.96
N GLY A 188 -18.34 6.24 25.12
CA GLY A 188 -18.64 7.18 24.04
C GLY A 188 -17.39 7.80 23.41
N ASN A 189 -16.43 8.23 24.22
CA ASN A 189 -15.16 8.79 23.77
C ASN A 189 -14.32 7.77 23.00
N LEU A 190 -14.27 6.51 23.46
CA LEU A 190 -13.58 5.43 22.74
C LEU A 190 -14.19 5.22 21.35
N LEU A 191 -15.51 5.09 21.26
CA LEU A 191 -16.22 4.87 19.99
C LEU A 191 -16.02 6.05 19.03
N THR A 192 -16.11 7.28 19.50
CA THR A 192 -15.88 8.51 18.71
C THR A 192 -14.47 8.57 18.17
N ARG A 193 -13.45 8.27 19.00
CA ARG A 193 -12.05 8.21 18.56
C ARG A 193 -11.82 7.14 17.48
N LEU A 194 -12.44 5.98 17.60
CA LEU A 194 -12.33 4.91 16.62
C LEU A 194 -13.07 5.25 15.31
N ALA A 195 -14.18 5.97 15.40
CA ALA A 195 -14.93 6.45 14.24
C ALA A 195 -14.19 7.53 13.44
N ALA A 196 -13.31 8.30 14.08
CA ALA A 196 -12.49 9.33 13.44
C ALA A 196 -11.31 8.75 12.61
N GLN A 197 -11.05 7.44 12.69
CA GLN A 197 -10.01 6.79 11.89
C GLN A 197 -10.44 6.66 10.42
N PRO A 198 -9.49 6.41 9.47
CA PRO A 198 -9.80 6.35 8.05
C PRO A 198 -10.97 5.41 7.72
N GLY A 199 -12.00 5.94 7.09
CA GLY A 199 -13.31 5.29 6.89
C GLY A 199 -13.34 4.22 5.80
N PHE A 200 -12.30 3.39 5.66
CA PHE A 200 -12.29 2.23 4.78
C PHE A 200 -13.32 1.20 5.23
N HIS A 201 -13.89 0.45 4.29
CA HIS A 201 -14.95 -0.52 4.57
C HIS A 201 -14.65 -1.43 5.77
N GLY A 202 -13.48 -2.09 5.78
CA GLY A 202 -13.14 -3.01 6.86
C GLY A 202 -12.92 -2.33 8.21
N VAL A 203 -12.35 -1.09 8.24
CA VAL A 203 -12.20 -0.30 9.47
C VAL A 203 -13.56 0.11 10.04
N ARG A 204 -14.49 0.51 9.16
CA ARG A 204 -15.87 0.88 9.55
C ARG A 204 -16.65 -0.32 10.07
N GLU A 205 -16.55 -1.47 9.39
CA GLU A 205 -17.17 -2.73 9.82
C GLU A 205 -16.69 -3.12 11.23
N GLN A 206 -15.40 -3.04 11.51
CA GLN A 206 -14.83 -3.30 12.83
C GLN A 206 -15.31 -2.29 13.89
N THR A 207 -15.37 -1.01 13.54
CA THR A 207 -15.89 0.03 14.46
C THR A 207 -17.38 -0.18 14.74
N TRP A 208 -18.15 -0.55 13.72
CA TRP A 208 -19.57 -0.88 13.90
C TRP A 208 -19.77 -2.10 14.82
N GLY A 209 -18.93 -3.14 14.69
CA GLY A 209 -18.94 -4.27 15.62
C GLY A 209 -18.72 -3.86 17.08
N LEU A 210 -17.80 -2.91 17.34
CA LEU A 210 -17.60 -2.34 18.69
C LEU A 210 -18.79 -1.51 19.15
N CYS A 211 -19.46 -0.76 18.27
CA CYS A 211 -20.68 -0.05 18.59
C CYS A 211 -21.81 -1.01 19.02
N GLN A 212 -21.97 -2.11 18.27
CA GLN A 212 -22.96 -3.14 18.61
C GLN A 212 -22.65 -3.82 19.96
N GLU A 213 -21.38 -4.13 20.22
CA GLU A 213 -20.93 -4.70 21.49
C GLU A 213 -21.18 -3.74 22.65
N ALA A 214 -20.93 -2.43 22.48
CA ALA A 214 -21.25 -1.42 23.48
C ALA A 214 -22.75 -1.41 23.80
N ARG A 215 -23.62 -1.46 22.78
CA ARG A 215 -25.08 -1.58 22.96
C ARG A 215 -25.46 -2.83 23.73
N ARG A 216 -24.89 -3.99 23.35
CA ARG A 216 -25.13 -5.27 24.02
C ARG A 216 -24.76 -5.22 25.51
N ARG A 217 -23.76 -4.41 25.89
CA ARG A 217 -23.33 -4.21 27.27
C ARG A 217 -24.11 -3.13 28.03
N GLY A 218 -25.11 -2.50 27.38
CA GLY A 218 -25.99 -1.52 28.02
C GLY A 218 -25.64 -0.04 27.79
N TYR A 219 -24.74 0.26 26.85
CA TYR A 219 -24.45 1.64 26.45
C TYR A 219 -25.68 2.26 25.76
N ALA A 220 -26.33 3.26 26.39
CA ALA A 220 -27.50 3.94 25.85
C ALA A 220 -27.20 5.30 25.19
N GLY A 221 -25.94 5.79 25.30
CA GLY A 221 -25.52 7.07 24.70
C GLY A 221 -25.48 7.04 23.16
N ASP A 222 -25.25 8.17 22.51
CA ASP A 222 -25.21 8.28 21.06
C ASP A 222 -24.05 7.51 20.46
N LEU A 223 -24.32 6.81 19.34
CA LEU A 223 -23.27 6.16 18.55
C LEU A 223 -22.68 7.14 17.56
N PRO A 224 -21.36 7.11 17.34
CA PRO A 224 -20.71 8.00 16.38
C PRO A 224 -21.14 7.69 14.96
N HIS A 225 -21.20 8.71 14.11
CA HIS A 225 -21.35 8.52 12.67
C HIS A 225 -20.07 7.91 12.08
N LEU A 226 -20.23 6.85 11.27
CA LEU A 226 -19.11 6.18 10.60
C LEU A 226 -19.00 6.69 9.16
N PHE A 227 -18.16 7.70 8.95
CA PHE A 227 -17.94 8.30 7.64
C PHE A 227 -17.32 7.32 6.65
N TYR A 228 -17.76 7.38 5.39
CA TYR A 228 -17.13 6.69 4.29
C TYR A 228 -15.87 7.42 3.83
N MET A 229 -14.86 6.64 3.41
CA MET A 229 -13.70 7.22 2.74
C MET A 229 -14.13 7.88 1.43
N GLN A 230 -13.92 9.18 1.33
CA GLN A 230 -14.16 9.93 0.11
C GLN A 230 -12.98 9.77 -0.85
N LYS A 231 -13.21 10.08 -2.14
CA LYS A 231 -12.11 10.15 -3.12
C LYS A 231 -11.20 11.34 -2.78
N ILE A 232 -9.92 11.05 -2.55
CA ILE A 232 -8.91 12.04 -2.18
C ILE A 232 -7.71 11.95 -3.11
N ALA A 233 -6.95 13.03 -3.23
CA ALA A 233 -5.65 13.01 -3.90
C ALA A 233 -4.66 12.13 -3.11
N HIS A 234 -3.70 11.53 -3.82
CA HIS A 234 -2.73 10.62 -3.21
C HIS A 234 -1.60 11.32 -2.46
N GLY A 235 -1.54 12.64 -2.50
CA GLY A 235 -0.51 13.47 -1.86
C GLY A 235 0.10 14.49 -2.81
N ASP A 236 1.17 15.14 -2.36
CA ASP A 236 1.88 16.18 -3.10
C ASP A 236 2.79 15.55 -4.16
N PRO A 237 2.89 16.12 -5.36
CA PRO A 237 3.75 15.58 -6.41
C PRO A 237 5.23 15.80 -6.05
N LEU A 238 6.00 14.72 -5.95
CA LEU A 238 7.46 14.72 -5.89
C LEU A 238 8.00 14.52 -7.31
N ARG A 239 8.74 15.49 -7.84
CA ARG A 239 9.48 15.32 -9.10
C ARG A 239 10.63 14.35 -8.89
N LEU A 240 10.92 13.55 -9.91
CA LEU A 240 11.98 12.56 -9.93
C LEU A 240 12.98 12.92 -11.04
N ASP A 241 14.25 12.75 -10.72
CA ASP A 241 15.38 13.03 -11.61
C ASP A 241 15.88 11.76 -12.32
#